data_955af4bd463f864fdec2e9ff6d78cddb
#
_entry.id   955af4bd463f864fdec2e9ff6d78cddb
#
_cell.length_a   1.000
_cell.length_b   1.000
_cell.length_c   1.000
_cell.angle_alpha   90.00
_cell.angle_beta   90.00
_cell.angle_gamma   90.00
#
_symmetry.space_group_name_H-M   'P 1'
#
loop_
_entity.id
_entity.type
_entity.pdbx_description
1 polymer ?
#
loop_
_entity_poly.entity_id
_entity_poly.type
_entity_poly.pdbx_seq_one_letter_code
_entity_poly.pdbx_strand_id
1 'polypeptide(L)'
;DSVINIIAHAQEPDGYLTTCVTNKCTRLSGWWGTHKWDRINSHELYNCGHMYEAAVAHFQATGKRTFLDVAIKNADLVCKTFGPNEGQIHRPSGHPIVEMALCKLYKVTGDKKYLDEAKYFVDETGRCTDGHHPSEYSQDHKPILTQDEIVGHAVRAGYLFSGVADVTALLHDTAYFHAITRIWNNMANKKLYITGGMGSRAQGEGFGPNYELNNQTAYAETCASIANVYWNERMFLLTGDSRYVDVLERALYNGVISGVSLSGNRFFYDNPLASMGQHDRQAWFGCACCPGNITRFMASVPWYMYATSGRDLFVNLYAKSKSDINNQVINISLNQETDYPWNG
;
A
#
# COMPACT_ATOMS: atom_id res chain seq x y z
N ASP A 1 22.78 -1.53 7.98
CA ASP A 1 23.51 -2.60 7.25
C ASP A 1 23.46 -3.98 7.96
N SER A 2 23.51 -4.09 9.32
CA SER A 2 23.50 -5.39 10.04
C SER A 2 22.25 -6.21 9.75
N VAL A 3 21.05 -5.60 9.80
CA VAL A 3 19.77 -6.27 9.49
C VAL A 3 19.72 -6.72 8.03
N ILE A 4 20.22 -5.89 7.11
CA ILE A 4 20.27 -6.24 5.68
C ILE A 4 21.17 -7.47 5.46
N ASN A 5 22.31 -7.55 6.16
CA ASN A 5 23.18 -8.73 6.09
C ASN A 5 22.49 -10.00 6.59
N ILE A 6 21.70 -9.91 7.66
CA ILE A 6 20.94 -11.07 8.17
C ILE A 6 19.91 -11.53 7.13
N ILE A 7 19.18 -10.58 6.51
CA ILE A 7 18.19 -10.87 5.45
C ILE A 7 18.88 -11.53 4.25
N ALA A 8 20.03 -10.98 3.82
CA ALA A 8 20.80 -11.52 2.69
C ALA A 8 21.28 -12.95 2.94
N HIS A 9 21.72 -13.26 4.18
CA HIS A 9 22.14 -14.62 4.54
C HIS A 9 20.97 -15.62 4.65
N ALA A 10 19.76 -15.14 4.95
CA ALA A 10 18.56 -15.96 5.02
C ALA A 10 17.96 -16.25 3.63
N GLN A 11 18.38 -15.54 2.59
CA GLN A 11 17.87 -15.73 1.24
C GLN A 11 18.42 -17.00 0.59
N GLU A 12 17.54 -17.85 0.09
CA GLU A 12 17.91 -19.07 -0.61
C GLU A 12 18.69 -18.79 -1.93
N PRO A 13 19.43 -19.77 -2.45
CA PRO A 13 20.20 -19.60 -3.68
C PRO A 13 19.37 -19.16 -4.89
N ASP A 14 18.10 -19.58 -4.98
CA ASP A 14 17.18 -19.19 -6.05
C ASP A 14 16.53 -17.81 -5.84
N GLY A 15 16.76 -17.17 -4.69
CA GLY A 15 16.17 -15.86 -4.36
C GLY A 15 14.99 -15.92 -3.40
N TYR A 16 14.47 -17.09 -3.07
CA TYR A 16 13.34 -17.24 -2.15
C TYR A 16 13.67 -16.75 -0.74
N LEU A 17 12.69 -16.14 -0.06
CA LEU A 17 12.90 -15.57 1.27
C LEU A 17 11.61 -15.60 2.11
N THR A 18 11.17 -16.79 2.49
CA THR A 18 10.13 -16.98 3.50
C THR A 18 10.63 -17.99 4.51
N THR A 19 11.26 -17.50 5.56
CA THR A 19 12.00 -18.32 6.55
C THR A 19 11.14 -19.38 7.22
N CYS A 20 9.83 -19.18 7.34
CA CYS A 20 8.92 -20.17 7.89
C CYS A 20 8.82 -21.42 6.99
N VAL A 21 8.76 -21.23 5.67
CA VAL A 21 8.73 -22.32 4.70
C VAL A 21 10.11 -23.00 4.63
N THR A 22 11.17 -22.21 4.49
CA THR A 22 12.57 -22.70 4.44
C THR A 22 12.92 -23.56 5.66
N ASN A 23 12.53 -23.13 6.85
CA ASN A 23 12.80 -23.84 8.11
C ASN A 23 11.72 -24.88 8.45
N LYS A 24 10.78 -25.16 7.55
CA LYS A 24 9.70 -26.15 7.75
C LYS A 24 8.93 -25.95 9.05
N CYS A 25 8.51 -24.71 9.32
CA CYS A 25 7.77 -24.35 10.53
C CYS A 25 6.39 -25.05 10.56
N THR A 26 6.31 -26.22 11.17
CA THR A 26 5.06 -27.01 11.25
C THR A 26 3.95 -26.28 12.01
N ARG A 27 4.29 -25.45 12.99
CA ARG A 27 3.33 -24.67 13.79
C ARG A 27 2.47 -23.72 12.93
N LEU A 28 2.99 -23.23 11.80
CA LEU A 28 2.33 -22.28 10.93
C LEU A 28 2.00 -22.86 9.54
N SER A 29 2.13 -24.18 9.36
CA SER A 29 1.88 -24.83 8.06
C SER A 29 0.45 -24.66 7.56
N GLY A 30 -0.52 -24.48 8.46
CA GLY A 30 -1.90 -24.15 8.12
C GLY A 30 -2.05 -22.80 7.40
N TRP A 31 -1.17 -21.86 7.69
CA TRP A 31 -1.15 -20.52 7.09
C TRP A 31 -0.23 -20.44 5.86
N TRP A 32 1.04 -20.85 6.02
CA TRP A 32 2.08 -20.72 4.99
C TRP A 32 2.05 -21.82 3.94
N GLY A 33 1.47 -22.97 4.25
CA GLY A 33 1.63 -24.18 3.46
C GLY A 33 2.93 -24.91 3.83
N THR A 34 3.29 -25.91 3.03
CA THR A 34 4.47 -26.76 3.22
C THR A 34 5.53 -26.56 2.14
N HIS A 35 5.15 -25.93 1.04
CA HIS A 35 6.04 -25.64 -0.09
C HIS A 35 5.99 -24.14 -0.42
N LYS A 36 6.97 -23.69 -1.19
CA LYS A 36 7.01 -22.31 -1.72
C LYS A 36 5.74 -22.02 -2.50
N TRP A 37 5.11 -20.89 -2.19
CA TRP A 37 3.94 -20.39 -2.90
C TRP A 37 2.69 -21.26 -2.81
N ASP A 38 2.60 -22.16 -1.83
CA ASP A 38 1.47 -23.10 -1.68
C ASP A 38 0.11 -22.39 -1.55
N ARG A 39 0.07 -21.28 -0.85
CA ARG A 39 -1.19 -20.64 -0.48
C ARG A 39 -1.22 -19.17 -0.87
N ILE A 40 -2.24 -18.77 -1.60
CA ILE A 40 -2.43 -17.37 -2.02
C ILE A 40 -2.52 -16.40 -0.81
N ASN A 41 -3.10 -16.84 0.29
CA ASN A 41 -3.26 -16.03 1.50
C ASN A 41 -2.09 -16.13 2.49
N SER A 42 -0.97 -16.78 2.10
CA SER A 42 0.21 -16.95 2.97
C SER A 42 0.98 -15.66 3.26
N HIS A 43 0.68 -14.58 2.57
CA HIS A 43 1.41 -13.30 2.63
C HIS A 43 2.87 -13.39 2.14
N GLU A 44 3.24 -14.40 1.36
CA GLU A 44 4.59 -14.49 0.78
C GLU A 44 4.86 -13.30 -0.14
N LEU A 45 3.98 -13.04 -1.12
CA LEU A 45 4.10 -11.89 -2.02
C LEU A 45 3.92 -10.55 -1.30
N TYR A 46 3.10 -10.50 -0.24
CA TYR A 46 2.98 -9.33 0.62
C TYR A 46 4.32 -8.98 1.29
N ASN A 47 5.00 -9.96 1.87
CA ASN A 47 6.32 -9.77 2.46
C ASN A 47 7.37 -9.39 1.41
N CYS A 48 7.32 -9.98 0.21
CA CYS A 48 8.17 -9.59 -0.90
C CYS A 48 7.96 -8.11 -1.27
N GLY A 49 6.71 -7.69 -1.42
CA GLY A 49 6.37 -6.29 -1.73
C GLY A 49 6.93 -5.31 -0.69
N HIS A 50 6.74 -5.58 0.59
CA HIS A 50 7.31 -4.76 1.67
C HIS A 50 8.84 -4.71 1.63
N MET A 51 9.49 -5.84 1.33
CA MET A 51 10.94 -5.89 1.18
C MET A 51 11.42 -5.04 -0.01
N TYR A 52 10.73 -5.09 -1.15
CA TYR A 52 11.09 -4.27 -2.32
C TYR A 52 10.93 -2.78 -2.03
N GLU A 53 9.84 -2.39 -1.38
CA GLU A 53 9.61 -1.01 -0.91
C GLU A 53 10.77 -0.52 -0.02
N ALA A 54 11.17 -1.33 0.97
CA ALA A 54 12.24 -0.99 1.89
C ALA A 54 13.61 -0.95 1.18
N ALA A 55 13.86 -1.86 0.24
CA ALA A 55 15.12 -1.91 -0.51
C ALA A 55 15.27 -0.71 -1.45
N VAL A 56 14.19 -0.31 -2.12
CA VAL A 56 14.18 0.90 -2.96
C VAL A 56 14.41 2.15 -2.11
N ALA A 57 13.70 2.28 -0.99
CA ALA A 57 13.87 3.41 -0.07
C ALA A 57 15.32 3.49 0.47
N HIS A 58 15.91 2.35 0.86
CA HIS A 58 17.31 2.29 1.30
C HIS A 58 18.28 2.74 0.19
N PHE A 59 18.05 2.26 -1.03
CA PHE A 59 18.88 2.65 -2.18
C PHE A 59 18.77 4.15 -2.48
N GLN A 60 17.57 4.69 -2.51
CA GLN A 60 17.33 6.11 -2.75
C GLN A 60 17.95 7.01 -1.68
N ALA A 61 17.89 6.57 -0.41
CA ALA A 61 18.43 7.35 0.71
C ALA A 61 19.96 7.27 0.84
N THR A 62 20.59 6.17 0.40
CA THR A 62 22.01 5.90 0.70
C THR A 62 22.91 5.68 -0.52
N GLY A 63 22.31 5.42 -1.69
CA GLY A 63 23.02 4.97 -2.89
C GLY A 63 23.54 3.52 -2.82
N LYS A 64 23.40 2.83 -1.67
CA LYS A 64 23.90 1.47 -1.47
C LYS A 64 22.97 0.44 -2.11
N ARG A 65 23.54 -0.48 -2.89
CA ARG A 65 22.80 -1.55 -3.56
C ARG A 65 22.56 -2.80 -2.70
N THR A 66 23.19 -2.90 -1.53
CA THR A 66 23.21 -4.13 -0.74
C THR A 66 21.84 -4.74 -0.49
N PHE A 67 20.83 -3.94 -0.17
CA PHE A 67 19.46 -4.42 0.01
C PHE A 67 18.70 -4.51 -1.31
N LEU A 68 18.98 -3.61 -2.24
CA LEU A 68 18.37 -3.63 -3.57
C LEU A 68 18.71 -4.94 -4.32
N ASP A 69 19.96 -5.43 -4.22
CA ASP A 69 20.36 -6.66 -4.88
C ASP A 69 19.66 -7.90 -4.30
N VAL A 70 19.37 -7.93 -3.00
CA VAL A 70 18.54 -8.97 -2.36
C VAL A 70 17.11 -8.92 -2.91
N ALA A 71 16.54 -7.72 -3.01
CA ALA A 71 15.19 -7.53 -3.55
C ALA A 71 15.10 -7.92 -5.03
N ILE A 72 16.07 -7.52 -5.83
CA ILE A 72 16.18 -7.89 -7.26
C ILE A 72 16.20 -9.41 -7.43
N LYS A 73 17.06 -10.10 -6.69
CA LYS A 73 17.17 -11.56 -6.77
C LYS A 73 15.85 -12.27 -6.41
N ASN A 74 15.12 -11.77 -5.42
CA ASN A 74 13.81 -12.29 -5.06
C ASN A 74 12.75 -11.93 -6.12
N ALA A 75 12.73 -10.71 -6.63
CA ALA A 75 11.79 -10.28 -7.66
C ALA A 75 11.99 -11.04 -8.99
N ASP A 76 13.22 -11.39 -9.32
CA ASP A 76 13.53 -12.25 -10.47
C ASP A 76 12.93 -13.65 -10.32
N LEU A 77 12.95 -14.19 -9.11
CA LEU A 77 12.25 -15.45 -8.81
C LEU A 77 10.74 -15.29 -8.94
N VAL A 78 10.17 -14.18 -8.45
CA VAL A 78 8.72 -13.90 -8.58
C VAL A 78 8.32 -13.84 -10.04
N CYS A 79 9.01 -13.05 -10.87
CA CYS A 79 8.74 -12.95 -12.32
C CYS A 79 8.93 -14.28 -13.07
N LYS A 80 9.78 -15.18 -12.58
CA LYS A 80 9.94 -16.53 -13.14
C LYS A 80 8.82 -17.47 -12.71
N THR A 81 8.29 -17.28 -11.50
CA THR A 81 7.33 -18.21 -10.87
C THR A 81 5.90 -17.89 -11.26
N PHE A 82 5.54 -16.60 -11.31
CA PHE A 82 4.20 -16.14 -11.65
C PHE A 82 4.18 -15.60 -13.08
N GLY A 83 3.02 -15.58 -13.69
CA GLY A 83 2.87 -15.05 -15.05
C GLY A 83 1.91 -15.85 -15.92
N PRO A 84 1.72 -15.44 -17.19
CA PRO A 84 0.76 -16.07 -18.11
C PRO A 84 1.32 -17.26 -18.88
N ASN A 85 2.60 -17.61 -18.72
CA ASN A 85 3.24 -18.64 -19.52
C ASN A 85 3.04 -20.04 -18.94
N GLU A 86 3.16 -21.06 -19.79
CA GLU A 86 3.13 -22.46 -19.36
C GLU A 86 4.18 -22.75 -18.26
N GLY A 87 3.76 -23.41 -17.20
CA GLY A 87 4.61 -23.74 -16.05
C GLY A 87 4.75 -22.65 -15.00
N GLN A 88 4.18 -21.46 -15.22
CA GLN A 88 4.05 -20.44 -14.20
C GLN A 88 2.76 -20.60 -13.40
N ILE A 89 2.70 -20.00 -12.22
CA ILE A 89 1.50 -19.94 -11.38
C ILE A 89 0.61 -18.81 -11.88
N HIS A 90 -0.65 -19.14 -12.22
CA HIS A 90 -1.63 -18.19 -12.75
C HIS A 90 -2.62 -17.80 -11.66
N ARG A 91 -2.28 -16.80 -10.86
CA ARG A 91 -3.18 -16.26 -9.81
C ARG A 91 -2.78 -14.85 -9.40
N PRO A 92 -3.70 -14.05 -8.80
CA PRO A 92 -3.36 -12.74 -8.24
C PRO A 92 -2.42 -12.86 -7.02
N SER A 93 -1.91 -11.73 -6.57
CA SER A 93 -0.90 -11.63 -5.50
C SER A 93 -1.38 -12.08 -4.10
N GLY A 94 -2.69 -12.23 -3.91
CA GLY A 94 -3.29 -12.45 -2.60
C GLY A 94 -3.46 -11.14 -1.85
N HIS A 95 -2.65 -10.85 -0.83
CA HIS A 95 -2.65 -9.49 -0.25
C HIS A 95 -1.79 -8.57 -1.11
N PRO A 96 -2.39 -7.54 -1.75
CA PRO A 96 -1.67 -6.59 -2.61
C PRO A 96 -0.63 -5.79 -1.82
N ILE A 97 0.38 -5.38 -2.48
CA ILE A 97 1.48 -4.43 -2.29
C ILE A 97 2.60 -4.72 -3.28
N VAL A 98 2.73 -5.98 -3.71
CA VAL A 98 3.80 -6.38 -4.63
C VAL A 98 3.69 -5.62 -5.95
N GLU A 99 2.51 -5.28 -6.40
CA GLU A 99 2.24 -4.52 -7.63
C GLU A 99 2.91 -3.14 -7.59
N MET A 100 2.63 -2.35 -6.53
CA MET A 100 3.25 -1.03 -6.39
C MET A 100 4.76 -1.12 -6.13
N ALA A 101 5.21 -2.17 -5.44
CA ALA A 101 6.61 -2.38 -5.14
C ALA A 101 7.42 -2.77 -6.39
N LEU A 102 6.86 -3.60 -7.27
CA LEU A 102 7.45 -3.92 -8.57
C LEU A 102 7.53 -2.70 -9.49
N CYS A 103 6.51 -1.83 -9.49
CA CYS A 103 6.58 -0.54 -10.18
C CYS A 103 7.73 0.34 -9.68
N LYS A 104 8.00 0.35 -8.37
CA LYS A 104 9.15 1.07 -7.81
C LYS A 104 10.48 0.42 -8.18
N LEU A 105 10.57 -0.91 -8.19
CA LEU A 105 11.74 -1.62 -8.70
C LEU A 105 12.01 -1.28 -10.16
N TYR A 106 10.98 -1.27 -11.01
CA TYR A 106 11.12 -0.82 -12.40
C TYR A 106 11.70 0.60 -12.48
N LYS A 107 11.17 1.55 -11.69
CA LYS A 107 11.65 2.95 -11.70
C LYS A 107 13.13 3.10 -11.35
N VAL A 108 13.68 2.25 -10.48
CA VAL A 108 15.10 2.35 -10.06
C VAL A 108 16.04 1.47 -10.87
N THR A 109 15.53 0.41 -11.52
CA THR A 109 16.37 -0.52 -12.29
C THR A 109 16.31 -0.29 -13.79
N GLY A 110 15.19 0.25 -14.29
CA GLY A 110 14.85 0.32 -15.71
C GLY A 110 14.45 -1.01 -16.33
N ASP A 111 14.41 -2.11 -15.56
CA ASP A 111 14.10 -3.43 -16.09
C ASP A 111 12.58 -3.63 -16.22
N LYS A 112 12.11 -3.67 -17.44
CA LYS A 112 10.69 -3.74 -17.82
C LYS A 112 9.98 -4.97 -17.28
N LYS A 113 10.68 -6.07 -17.01
CA LYS A 113 10.06 -7.30 -16.48
C LYS A 113 9.29 -7.06 -15.19
N TYR A 114 9.75 -6.13 -14.32
CA TYR A 114 9.05 -5.80 -13.07
C TYR A 114 7.75 -5.05 -13.32
N LEU A 115 7.71 -4.16 -14.31
CA LEU A 115 6.46 -3.50 -14.71
C LEU A 115 5.49 -4.47 -15.37
N ASP A 116 5.99 -5.38 -16.21
CA ASP A 116 5.17 -6.42 -16.84
C ASP A 116 4.58 -7.37 -15.80
N GLU A 117 5.33 -7.73 -14.78
CA GLU A 117 4.85 -8.55 -13.67
C GLU A 117 3.83 -7.83 -12.79
N ALA A 118 4.05 -6.53 -12.50
CA ALA A 118 3.06 -5.71 -11.80
C ALA A 118 1.73 -5.66 -12.56
N LYS A 119 1.81 -5.46 -13.89
CA LYS A 119 0.63 -5.48 -14.75
C LYS A 119 -0.03 -6.85 -14.79
N TYR A 120 0.74 -7.93 -14.82
CA TYR A 120 0.22 -9.30 -14.78
C TYR A 120 -0.66 -9.51 -13.52
N PHE A 121 -0.18 -9.17 -12.33
CA PHE A 121 -0.97 -9.30 -11.11
C PHE A 121 -2.25 -8.45 -11.12
N VAL A 122 -2.18 -7.24 -11.69
CA VAL A 122 -3.35 -6.37 -11.86
C VAL A 122 -4.37 -7.02 -12.83
N ASP A 123 -3.90 -7.53 -13.96
CA ASP A 123 -4.76 -8.16 -14.97
C ASP A 123 -5.37 -9.48 -14.49
N GLU A 124 -4.66 -10.20 -13.61
CA GLU A 124 -5.10 -11.49 -13.07
C GLU A 124 -6.15 -11.32 -11.96
N THR A 125 -6.24 -10.12 -11.36
CA THR A 125 -7.26 -9.82 -10.35
C THR A 125 -8.67 -9.96 -10.93
N GLY A 126 -9.46 -10.83 -10.33
CA GLY A 126 -10.84 -11.14 -10.75
C GLY A 126 -10.94 -12.24 -11.79
N ARG A 127 -9.85 -12.96 -12.06
CA ARG A 127 -9.87 -14.18 -12.86
C ARG A 127 -9.88 -15.41 -11.95
N CYS A 128 -10.60 -16.43 -12.35
CA CYS A 128 -10.66 -17.72 -11.66
C CYS A 128 -9.65 -18.68 -12.31
N THR A 129 -8.43 -18.68 -11.82
CA THR A 129 -7.31 -19.46 -12.36
C THR A 129 -6.63 -20.25 -11.25
N ASP A 130 -5.99 -21.35 -11.60
CA ASP A 130 -5.22 -22.24 -10.70
C ASP A 130 -5.94 -22.59 -9.37
N GLY A 131 -7.28 -22.83 -9.44
CA GLY A 131 -8.09 -23.20 -8.28
C GLY A 131 -8.33 -22.05 -7.29
N HIS A 132 -7.95 -20.82 -7.65
CA HIS A 132 -8.30 -19.64 -6.87
C HIS A 132 -9.80 -19.34 -6.99
N HIS A 133 -10.45 -19.07 -5.86
CA HIS A 133 -11.86 -18.68 -5.80
C HIS A 133 -11.95 -17.18 -5.52
N PRO A 134 -12.33 -16.38 -6.52
CA PRO A 134 -12.51 -14.95 -6.37
C PRO A 134 -13.51 -14.58 -5.28
N SER A 135 -13.25 -13.50 -4.54
CA SER A 135 -14.10 -13.04 -3.45
C SER A 135 -14.09 -11.52 -3.32
N GLU A 136 -15.15 -10.96 -2.75
CA GLU A 136 -15.18 -9.54 -2.40
C GLU A 136 -14.06 -9.20 -1.40
N TYR A 137 -13.76 -10.10 -0.46
CA TYR A 137 -12.72 -9.90 0.55
C TYR A 137 -11.37 -9.51 -0.05
N SER A 138 -11.00 -10.13 -1.18
CA SER A 138 -9.72 -9.91 -1.87
C SER A 138 -9.81 -8.91 -3.04
N GLN A 139 -10.95 -8.24 -3.23
CA GLN A 139 -11.24 -7.34 -4.35
C GLN A 139 -11.16 -8.01 -5.73
N ASP A 140 -11.18 -9.32 -5.78
CA ASP A 140 -11.06 -10.11 -7.00
C ASP A 140 -12.35 -10.84 -7.40
N HIS A 141 -13.50 -10.41 -6.83
CA HIS A 141 -14.83 -10.93 -7.16
C HIS A 141 -15.21 -10.75 -8.64
N LYS A 142 -14.59 -9.81 -9.33
CA LYS A 142 -14.66 -9.57 -10.78
C LYS A 142 -13.44 -8.78 -11.26
N PRO A 143 -13.11 -8.82 -12.57
CA PRO A 143 -11.99 -8.04 -13.10
C PRO A 143 -12.09 -6.54 -12.76
N ILE A 144 -10.98 -5.90 -12.44
CA ILE A 144 -10.92 -4.50 -12.00
C ILE A 144 -11.62 -3.57 -13.00
N LEU A 145 -11.46 -3.80 -14.29
CA LEU A 145 -12.09 -2.97 -15.34
C LEU A 145 -13.62 -2.96 -15.29
N THR A 146 -14.23 -3.96 -14.66
CA THR A 146 -15.68 -4.10 -14.53
C THR A 146 -16.21 -3.80 -13.12
N GLN A 147 -15.32 -3.50 -12.17
CA GLN A 147 -15.70 -3.10 -10.81
C GLN A 147 -16.25 -1.67 -10.81
N ASP A 148 -17.30 -1.44 -10.05
CA ASP A 148 -17.98 -0.14 -9.90
C ASP A 148 -18.15 0.27 -8.44
N GLU A 149 -17.81 -0.62 -7.51
CA GLU A 149 -17.93 -0.42 -6.07
C GLU A 149 -16.69 -0.96 -5.37
N ILE A 150 -16.21 -0.24 -4.35
CA ILE A 150 -15.15 -0.75 -3.47
C ILE A 150 -15.75 -1.71 -2.45
N VAL A 151 -15.15 -2.88 -2.29
CA VAL A 151 -15.64 -3.96 -1.43
C VAL A 151 -14.50 -4.64 -0.67
N GLY A 152 -14.84 -5.49 0.28
CA GLY A 152 -13.93 -6.38 0.97
C GLY A 152 -12.97 -5.68 1.93
N HIS A 153 -11.82 -6.27 2.16
CA HIS A 153 -10.84 -5.81 3.13
C HIS A 153 -10.23 -4.45 2.73
N ALA A 154 -10.35 -3.45 3.61
CA ALA A 154 -10.06 -2.08 3.24
C ALA A 154 -8.56 -1.80 2.96
N VAL A 155 -7.64 -2.43 3.69
CA VAL A 155 -6.20 -2.28 3.44
C VAL A 155 -5.81 -2.89 2.10
N ARG A 156 -6.31 -4.10 1.81
CA ARG A 156 -6.09 -4.76 0.51
C ARG A 156 -6.55 -3.89 -0.64
N ALA A 157 -7.76 -3.32 -0.53
CA ALA A 157 -8.32 -2.44 -1.56
C ALA A 157 -7.43 -1.21 -1.80
N GLY A 158 -7.04 -0.49 -0.75
CA GLY A 158 -6.19 0.68 -0.87
C GLY A 158 -4.82 0.38 -1.48
N TYR A 159 -4.22 -0.77 -1.13
CA TYR A 159 -2.95 -1.20 -1.72
C TYR A 159 -3.09 -1.64 -3.18
N LEU A 160 -4.14 -2.43 -3.49
CA LEU A 160 -4.41 -2.85 -4.86
C LEU A 160 -4.56 -1.64 -5.78
N PHE A 161 -5.47 -0.71 -5.44
CA PHE A 161 -5.73 0.45 -6.28
C PHE A 161 -4.56 1.44 -6.32
N SER A 162 -3.68 1.45 -5.32
CA SER A 162 -2.39 2.12 -5.39
C SER A 162 -1.49 1.48 -6.45
N GLY A 163 -1.39 0.16 -6.48
CA GLY A 163 -0.64 -0.57 -7.51
C GLY A 163 -1.21 -0.37 -8.90
N VAL A 164 -2.55 -0.43 -9.04
CA VAL A 164 -3.23 -0.14 -10.33
C VAL A 164 -2.93 1.28 -10.80
N ALA A 165 -2.93 2.26 -9.90
CA ALA A 165 -2.59 3.65 -10.25
C ALA A 165 -1.13 3.79 -10.72
N ASP A 166 -0.18 3.09 -10.08
CA ASP A 166 1.23 3.06 -10.52
C ASP A 166 1.37 2.42 -11.91
N VAL A 167 0.72 1.29 -12.17
CA VAL A 167 0.69 0.62 -13.50
C VAL A 167 0.04 1.53 -14.54
N THR A 168 -1.08 2.15 -14.20
CA THR A 168 -1.79 3.12 -15.05
C THR A 168 -0.87 4.26 -15.49
N ALA A 169 -0.15 4.85 -14.53
CA ALA A 169 0.76 5.96 -14.80
C ALA A 169 1.92 5.56 -15.72
N LEU A 170 2.51 4.39 -15.50
CA LEU A 170 3.69 3.92 -16.22
C LEU A 170 3.37 3.40 -17.63
N LEU A 171 2.16 2.91 -17.85
CA LEU A 171 1.71 2.38 -19.15
C LEU A 171 0.77 3.33 -19.88
N HIS A 172 0.37 4.46 -19.28
CA HIS A 172 -0.65 5.38 -19.81
C HIS A 172 -1.98 4.67 -20.12
N ASP A 173 -2.40 3.73 -19.25
CA ASP A 173 -3.59 2.89 -19.45
C ASP A 173 -4.86 3.62 -19.04
N THR A 174 -5.57 4.18 -20.01
CA THR A 174 -6.80 4.94 -19.78
C THR A 174 -7.96 4.08 -19.30
N ALA A 175 -8.01 2.78 -19.62
CA ALA A 175 -9.08 1.88 -19.18
C ALA A 175 -8.99 1.65 -17.67
N TYR A 176 -7.79 1.36 -17.15
CA TYR A 176 -7.56 1.27 -15.72
C TYR A 176 -7.77 2.61 -15.01
N PHE A 177 -7.36 3.73 -15.62
CA PHE A 177 -7.62 5.06 -15.07
C PHE A 177 -9.12 5.30 -14.83
N HIS A 178 -9.96 4.99 -15.81
CA HIS A 178 -11.41 5.12 -15.67
C HIS A 178 -11.99 4.17 -14.61
N ALA A 179 -11.48 2.95 -14.53
CA ALA A 179 -11.93 1.97 -13.54
C ALA A 179 -11.61 2.45 -12.11
N ILE A 180 -10.34 2.81 -11.81
CA ILE A 180 -9.96 3.25 -10.46
C ILE A 180 -10.60 4.60 -10.09
N THR A 181 -10.87 5.48 -11.05
CA THR A 181 -11.61 6.73 -10.80
C THR A 181 -13.05 6.44 -10.41
N ARG A 182 -13.72 5.49 -11.07
CA ARG A 182 -15.09 5.07 -10.75
C ARG A 182 -15.16 4.45 -9.35
N ILE A 183 -14.23 3.56 -9.01
CA ILE A 183 -14.15 2.91 -7.70
C ILE A 183 -13.84 3.94 -6.61
N TRP A 184 -12.93 4.86 -6.87
CA TRP A 184 -12.60 5.95 -5.94
C TRP A 184 -13.82 6.85 -5.67
N ASN A 185 -14.58 7.19 -6.69
CA ASN A 185 -15.82 7.97 -6.52
C ASN A 185 -16.87 7.22 -5.65
N ASN A 186 -16.96 5.91 -5.76
CA ASN A 186 -17.81 5.12 -4.86
C ASN A 186 -17.29 5.20 -3.42
N MET A 187 -15.99 4.98 -3.20
CA MET A 187 -15.35 5.06 -1.89
C MET A 187 -15.54 6.45 -1.27
N ALA A 188 -15.12 7.49 -1.95
CA ALA A 188 -15.06 8.85 -1.40
C ALA A 188 -16.45 9.43 -1.09
N ASN A 189 -17.46 9.11 -1.93
CA ASN A 189 -18.80 9.70 -1.79
C ASN A 189 -19.77 8.85 -0.94
N LYS A 190 -19.47 7.54 -0.71
CA LYS A 190 -20.45 6.64 -0.11
C LYS A 190 -19.91 5.77 1.04
N LYS A 191 -18.59 5.63 1.17
CA LYS A 191 -17.99 4.68 2.12
C LYS A 191 -16.82 5.26 2.94
N LEU A 192 -16.57 6.56 2.80
CA LEU A 192 -15.55 7.27 3.54
C LEU A 192 -16.14 7.94 4.78
N TYR A 193 -15.52 7.72 5.93
CA TYR A 193 -15.85 8.45 7.16
C TYR A 193 -15.41 9.91 7.09
N ILE A 194 -16.03 10.75 7.89
CA ILE A 194 -15.66 12.18 8.01
C ILE A 194 -14.19 12.38 8.38
N THR A 195 -13.59 11.42 9.09
CA THR A 195 -12.17 11.40 9.45
C THR A 195 -11.24 11.04 8.30
N GLY A 196 -11.75 10.64 7.14
CA GLY A 196 -10.96 10.04 6.08
C GLY A 196 -10.63 8.55 6.28
N GLY A 197 -11.11 7.95 7.37
CA GLY A 197 -11.03 6.51 7.60
C GLY A 197 -11.93 5.73 6.65
N MET A 198 -11.56 4.51 6.32
CA MET A 198 -12.33 3.61 5.45
C MET A 198 -12.39 2.20 6.02
N GLY A 199 -13.44 1.45 5.64
CA GLY A 199 -13.73 0.12 6.20
C GLY A 199 -14.60 0.23 7.45
N SER A 200 -15.93 -0.03 7.31
CA SER A 200 -16.90 0.16 8.39
C SER A 200 -17.02 -1.05 9.31
N ARG A 201 -16.62 -2.24 8.84
CA ARG A 201 -16.88 -3.51 9.50
C ARG A 201 -15.61 -4.15 10.05
N ALA A 202 -15.67 -4.59 11.31
CA ALA A 202 -14.62 -5.40 11.94
C ALA A 202 -14.53 -6.80 11.27
N GLN A 203 -15.67 -7.38 10.91
CA GLN A 203 -15.67 -8.65 10.20
C GLN A 203 -15.09 -8.49 8.80
N GLY A 204 -14.00 -9.18 8.53
CA GLY A 204 -13.26 -9.07 7.27
C GLY A 204 -12.52 -7.74 7.13
N GLU A 205 -12.44 -6.94 8.20
CA GLU A 205 -11.71 -5.66 8.23
C GLU A 205 -12.05 -4.77 7.03
N GLY A 206 -13.35 -4.71 6.68
CA GLY A 206 -13.77 -4.36 5.34
C GLY A 206 -14.86 -3.31 5.21
N PHE A 207 -15.20 -3.08 3.97
CA PHE A 207 -16.31 -2.20 3.59
C PHE A 207 -17.66 -2.85 3.81
N GLY A 208 -18.60 -2.08 4.36
CA GLY A 208 -20.03 -2.40 4.32
C GLY A 208 -20.70 -1.88 3.04
N PRO A 209 -22.05 -2.02 2.92
CA PRO A 209 -22.84 -1.36 1.91
C PRO A 209 -22.62 0.16 1.86
N ASN A 210 -23.06 0.78 0.76
CA ASN A 210 -23.03 2.23 0.64
C ASN A 210 -23.75 2.91 1.83
N TYR A 211 -23.09 3.92 2.42
CA TYR A 211 -23.59 4.71 3.57
C TYR A 211 -23.69 3.95 4.91
N GLU A 212 -23.13 2.75 5.01
CA GLU A 212 -22.96 2.07 6.30
C GLU A 212 -21.74 2.66 7.03
N LEU A 213 -21.96 3.77 7.74
CA LEU A 213 -20.91 4.57 8.40
C LEU A 213 -21.26 4.80 9.88
N ASN A 214 -21.44 3.72 10.64
CA ASN A 214 -21.78 3.75 12.04
C ASN A 214 -20.61 4.28 12.89
N ASN A 215 -20.87 5.24 13.78
CA ASN A 215 -19.82 5.88 14.59
C ASN A 215 -19.21 4.97 15.65
N GLN A 216 -20.02 4.19 16.37
CA GLN A 216 -19.58 3.36 17.50
C GLN A 216 -18.90 2.06 17.04
N THR A 217 -19.30 1.54 15.88
CA THR A 217 -18.81 0.26 15.34
C THR A 217 -17.91 0.43 14.15
N ALA A 218 -17.51 1.67 13.84
CA ALA A 218 -16.55 1.94 12.78
C ALA A 218 -15.26 1.17 13.05
N TYR A 219 -14.87 0.31 12.12
CA TYR A 219 -13.55 -0.32 12.21
C TYR A 219 -12.46 0.68 11.83
N ALA A 220 -12.56 1.28 10.66
CA ALA A 220 -11.69 2.36 10.20
C ALA A 220 -10.22 2.13 10.62
N GLU A 221 -9.67 1.00 10.19
CA GLU A 221 -8.34 0.54 10.59
C GLU A 221 -7.26 1.57 10.27
N THR A 222 -6.29 1.73 11.17
CA THR A 222 -5.13 2.62 10.94
C THR A 222 -4.38 2.27 9.66
N CYS A 223 -4.17 0.98 9.36
CA CYS A 223 -3.56 0.57 8.08
C CYS A 223 -4.42 0.94 6.86
N ALA A 224 -5.75 0.90 6.98
CA ALA A 224 -6.64 1.29 5.90
C ALA A 224 -6.53 2.80 5.61
N SER A 225 -6.42 3.62 6.66
CA SER A 225 -6.18 5.06 6.50
C SER A 225 -4.84 5.35 5.82
N ILE A 226 -3.77 4.60 6.14
CA ILE A 226 -2.48 4.69 5.46
C ILE A 226 -2.62 4.29 3.97
N ALA A 227 -3.31 3.19 3.69
CA ALA A 227 -3.56 2.74 2.33
C ALA A 227 -4.38 3.77 1.51
N ASN A 228 -5.33 4.45 2.17
CA ASN A 228 -6.08 5.55 1.58
C ASN A 228 -5.17 6.73 1.20
N VAL A 229 -4.22 7.09 2.05
CA VAL A 229 -3.23 8.13 1.72
C VAL A 229 -2.41 7.73 0.50
N TYR A 230 -1.91 6.49 0.43
CA TYR A 230 -1.13 6.01 -0.72
C TYR A 230 -1.91 6.05 -2.03
N TRP A 231 -3.18 5.65 -2.01
CA TRP A 231 -4.01 5.67 -3.20
C TRP A 231 -4.33 7.10 -3.65
N ASN A 232 -4.70 7.97 -2.72
CA ASN A 232 -5.00 9.37 -3.04
C ASN A 232 -3.79 10.15 -3.56
N GLU A 233 -2.60 9.93 -3.01
CA GLU A 233 -1.37 10.54 -3.52
C GLU A 233 -1.14 10.16 -5.00
N ARG A 234 -1.29 8.88 -5.34
CA ARG A 234 -1.13 8.40 -6.72
C ARG A 234 -2.18 8.94 -7.67
N MET A 235 -3.43 9.03 -7.22
CA MET A 235 -4.50 9.65 -8.00
C MET A 235 -4.24 11.14 -8.22
N PHE A 236 -3.70 11.84 -7.23
CA PHE A 236 -3.26 13.22 -7.39
C PHE A 236 -2.11 13.32 -8.40
N LEU A 237 -1.09 12.49 -8.31
CA LEU A 237 0.03 12.50 -9.27
C LEU A 237 -0.40 12.19 -10.71
N LEU A 238 -1.47 11.43 -10.90
CA LEU A 238 -2.06 11.16 -12.21
C LEU A 238 -2.84 12.35 -12.80
N THR A 239 -3.42 13.21 -11.96
CA THR A 239 -4.45 14.15 -12.41
C THR A 239 -4.15 15.61 -12.07
N GLY A 240 -3.37 15.88 -11.03
CA GLY A 240 -3.22 17.22 -10.44
C GLY A 240 -4.47 17.75 -9.72
N ASP A 241 -5.50 16.93 -9.52
CA ASP A 241 -6.77 17.34 -8.92
C ASP A 241 -6.68 17.33 -7.38
N SER A 242 -6.92 18.50 -6.76
CA SER A 242 -6.83 18.71 -5.30
C SER A 242 -7.80 17.86 -4.48
N ARG A 243 -8.91 17.38 -5.07
CA ARG A 243 -9.86 16.52 -4.35
C ARG A 243 -9.22 15.27 -3.73
N TYR A 244 -8.16 14.76 -4.36
CA TYR A 244 -7.40 13.62 -3.82
C TYR A 244 -6.51 14.07 -2.66
N VAL A 245 -5.94 15.28 -2.73
CA VAL A 245 -5.17 15.85 -1.61
C VAL A 245 -6.07 16.12 -0.41
N ASP A 246 -7.30 16.61 -0.62
CA ASP A 246 -8.28 16.83 0.45
C ASP A 246 -8.58 15.55 1.24
N VAL A 247 -8.75 14.42 0.53
CA VAL A 247 -8.97 13.11 1.17
C VAL A 247 -7.70 12.62 1.86
N LEU A 248 -6.54 12.76 1.20
CA LEU A 248 -5.23 12.39 1.74
C LEU A 248 -4.96 13.12 3.06
N GLU A 249 -5.08 14.46 3.07
CA GLU A 249 -4.82 15.28 4.23
C GLU A 249 -5.75 14.92 5.38
N ARG A 250 -7.05 14.76 5.09
CA ARG A 250 -8.06 14.35 6.08
C ARG A 250 -7.72 12.98 6.69
N ALA A 251 -7.37 12.00 5.86
CA ALA A 251 -6.97 10.68 6.32
C ALA A 251 -5.69 10.74 7.16
N LEU A 252 -4.70 11.53 6.73
CA LEU A 252 -3.44 11.71 7.44
C LEU A 252 -3.65 12.25 8.85
N TYR A 253 -4.36 13.38 8.98
CA TYR A 253 -4.52 14.05 10.28
C TYR A 253 -5.50 13.36 11.20
N ASN A 254 -6.50 12.64 10.70
CA ASN A 254 -7.56 12.08 11.54
C ASN A 254 -7.60 10.54 11.57
N GLY A 255 -7.13 9.85 10.54
CA GLY A 255 -7.17 8.39 10.45
C GLY A 255 -5.81 7.74 10.72
N VAL A 256 -4.71 8.42 10.38
CA VAL A 256 -3.35 7.89 10.54
C VAL A 256 -2.74 8.37 11.84
N ILE A 257 -2.67 9.69 12.09
CA ILE A 257 -2.02 10.24 13.30
C ILE A 257 -2.78 9.84 14.55
N SER A 258 -4.10 9.70 14.49
CA SER A 258 -4.90 9.15 15.60
C SER A 258 -4.45 7.76 16.02
N GLY A 259 -3.88 6.99 15.10
CA GLY A 259 -3.38 5.63 15.32
C GLY A 259 -2.19 5.53 16.27
N VAL A 260 -1.57 6.65 16.69
CA VAL A 260 -0.42 6.66 17.60
C VAL A 260 -0.66 7.65 18.75
N SER A 261 -0.22 7.30 19.96
CA SER A 261 -0.28 8.17 21.13
C SER A 261 0.75 9.31 21.04
N LEU A 262 0.51 10.41 21.75
CA LEU A 262 1.47 11.51 21.88
C LEU A 262 2.83 11.05 22.44
N SER A 263 2.83 10.02 23.28
CA SER A 263 4.07 9.39 23.80
C SER A 263 4.76 8.48 22.81
N GLY A 264 4.15 8.18 21.64
CA GLY A 264 4.72 7.37 20.57
C GLY A 264 4.77 5.86 20.83
N ASN A 265 4.23 5.35 21.95
CA ASN A 265 4.38 3.97 22.38
C ASN A 265 3.07 3.19 22.57
N ARG A 266 1.95 3.77 22.15
CA ARG A 266 0.64 3.12 22.14
C ARG A 266 -0.08 3.40 20.85
N PHE A 267 -0.91 2.46 20.40
CA PHE A 267 -1.50 2.46 19.08
C PHE A 267 -2.98 2.10 19.10
N PHE A 268 -3.74 2.64 18.14
CA PHE A 268 -5.03 2.09 17.73
C PHE A 268 -4.84 1.14 16.56
N TYR A 269 -5.60 0.07 16.58
CA TYR A 269 -5.83 -0.79 15.42
C TYR A 269 -7.05 -0.26 14.65
N ASP A 270 -8.21 -0.36 15.25
CA ASP A 270 -9.46 0.23 14.80
C ASP A 270 -9.68 1.63 15.42
N ASN A 271 -10.41 2.47 14.72
CA ASN A 271 -10.63 3.87 15.08
C ASN A 271 -12.14 4.21 15.06
N PRO A 272 -12.94 3.74 16.03
CA PRO A 272 -14.34 4.15 16.13
C PRO A 272 -14.45 5.67 16.36
N LEU A 273 -15.50 6.29 15.78
CA LEU A 273 -15.72 7.73 15.88
C LEU A 273 -16.42 8.14 17.17
N ALA A 274 -17.03 7.18 17.87
CA ALA A 274 -17.65 7.40 19.17
C ALA A 274 -17.26 6.27 20.12
N SER A 275 -17.00 6.62 21.38
CA SER A 275 -16.63 5.68 22.43
C SER A 275 -17.32 6.07 23.73
N MET A 276 -17.64 5.07 24.55
CA MET A 276 -18.15 5.24 25.91
C MET A 276 -17.03 5.09 26.96
N GLY A 277 -15.76 5.24 26.55
CA GLY A 277 -14.58 5.10 27.40
C GLY A 277 -13.96 3.70 27.42
N GLN A 278 -14.46 2.78 26.61
CA GLN A 278 -13.96 1.39 26.54
C GLN A 278 -12.87 1.17 25.50
N HIS A 279 -12.55 2.19 24.70
CA HIS A 279 -11.61 2.07 23.59
C HIS A 279 -10.35 2.90 23.83
N ASP A 280 -9.24 2.20 24.10
CA ASP A 280 -7.95 2.80 24.44
C ASP A 280 -6.83 2.30 23.52
N ARG A 281 -5.82 3.14 23.30
CA ARG A 281 -4.61 2.72 22.58
C ARG A 281 -3.85 1.64 23.35
N GLN A 282 -3.50 0.58 22.64
CA GLN A 282 -2.76 -0.56 23.20
C GLN A 282 -1.25 -0.41 22.98
N ALA A 283 -0.45 -1.01 23.87
CA ALA A 283 1.00 -1.03 23.70
C ALA A 283 1.44 -1.89 22.49
N TRP A 284 0.69 -2.98 22.22
CA TRP A 284 0.96 -3.90 21.12
C TRP A 284 -0.27 -4.74 20.80
N PHE A 285 -0.23 -5.45 19.66
CA PHE A 285 -1.29 -6.34 19.18
C PHE A 285 -0.73 -7.71 18.82
N GLY A 286 -1.56 -8.75 18.87
CA GLY A 286 -1.21 -10.10 18.42
C GLY A 286 -0.86 -10.13 16.93
N CYS A 287 -1.62 -9.36 16.11
CA CYS A 287 -1.27 -9.01 14.74
C CYS A 287 -0.89 -7.53 14.71
N ALA A 288 0.40 -7.22 14.74
CA ALA A 288 0.90 -5.85 14.94
C ALA A 288 1.16 -5.11 13.61
N CYS A 289 0.24 -5.20 12.63
CA CYS A 289 0.41 -4.53 11.36
C CYS A 289 0.39 -2.99 11.49
N CYS A 290 -0.52 -2.42 12.25
CA CYS A 290 -0.69 -0.97 12.37
C CYS A 290 0.51 -0.25 12.98
N PRO A 291 1.13 -0.70 14.09
CA PRO A 291 2.35 -0.06 14.62
C PRO A 291 3.51 -0.03 13.62
N GLY A 292 3.78 -1.15 12.95
CA GLY A 292 4.83 -1.24 11.94
C GLY A 292 4.54 -0.38 10.71
N ASN A 293 3.27 -0.37 10.27
CA ASN A 293 2.84 0.39 9.10
C ASN A 293 2.92 1.90 9.34
N ILE A 294 2.49 2.38 10.52
CA ILE A 294 2.57 3.81 10.88
C ILE A 294 4.03 4.28 10.96
N THR A 295 4.91 3.45 11.52
CA THR A 295 6.33 3.76 11.66
C THR A 295 7.00 3.96 10.29
N ARG A 296 6.75 3.05 9.33
CA ARG A 296 7.29 3.22 7.97
C ARG A 296 6.64 4.37 7.22
N PHE A 297 5.33 4.59 7.42
CA PHE A 297 4.57 5.61 6.73
C PHE A 297 5.04 7.02 7.11
N MET A 298 5.23 7.29 8.41
CA MET A 298 5.66 8.61 8.90
C MET A 298 6.95 9.09 8.26
N ALA A 299 7.88 8.18 7.95
CA ALA A 299 9.10 8.51 7.23
C ALA A 299 8.86 8.97 5.78
N SER A 300 7.72 8.65 5.19
CA SER A 300 7.36 9.04 3.82
C SER A 300 6.52 10.31 3.73
N VAL A 301 5.97 10.82 4.84
CA VAL A 301 5.10 12.01 4.85
C VAL A 301 5.69 13.24 4.14
N PRO A 302 7.01 13.55 4.26
CA PRO A 302 7.61 14.67 3.54
C PRO A 302 7.44 14.60 2.02
N TRP A 303 7.32 13.40 1.44
CA TRP A 303 7.13 13.23 -0.01
C TRP A 303 5.74 13.64 -0.51
N TYR A 304 4.75 13.78 0.38
CA TYR A 304 3.39 14.18 0.03
C TYR A 304 3.19 15.70 0.08
N MET A 305 4.15 16.44 0.67
CA MET A 305 4.01 17.88 0.92
C MET A 305 4.05 18.69 -0.36
N TYR A 306 4.86 18.26 -1.33
CA TYR A 306 5.10 18.99 -2.58
C TYR A 306 5.10 18.06 -3.77
N ALA A 307 4.62 18.56 -4.90
CA ALA A 307 4.76 17.89 -6.18
C ALA A 307 5.11 18.93 -7.27
N THR A 308 5.66 18.48 -8.38
CA THR A 308 5.97 19.32 -9.53
C THR A 308 5.48 18.71 -10.83
N SER A 309 5.04 19.57 -11.76
CA SER A 309 4.73 19.17 -13.13
C SER A 309 5.25 20.27 -14.08
N GLY A 310 6.33 19.96 -14.79
CA GLY A 310 7.03 20.97 -15.60
C GLY A 310 7.49 22.16 -14.73
N ARG A 311 6.89 23.34 -14.92
CA ARG A 311 7.15 24.56 -14.16
C ARG A 311 6.21 24.77 -12.96
N ASP A 312 5.17 23.97 -12.85
CA ASP A 312 4.19 24.11 -11.79
C ASP A 312 4.68 23.44 -10.51
N LEU A 313 4.49 24.12 -9.39
CA LEU A 313 4.72 23.62 -8.04
C LEU A 313 3.36 23.49 -7.33
N PHE A 314 3.09 22.31 -6.85
CA PHE A 314 1.93 22.02 -6.01
C PHE A 314 2.36 21.98 -4.54
N VAL A 315 1.68 22.74 -3.70
CA VAL A 315 1.84 22.72 -2.24
C VAL A 315 0.63 21.98 -1.67
N ASN A 316 0.83 20.72 -1.30
CA ASN A 316 -0.25 19.81 -0.92
C ASN A 316 -0.54 19.82 0.58
N LEU A 317 0.50 19.93 1.41
CA LEU A 317 0.35 19.93 2.87
C LEU A 317 0.97 21.20 3.45
N TYR A 318 0.20 21.91 4.26
CA TYR A 318 0.64 23.11 4.95
C TYR A 318 1.25 22.76 6.29
N ALA A 319 2.50 22.30 6.28
CA ALA A 319 3.25 21.97 7.49
C ALA A 319 4.58 22.75 7.52
N LYS A 320 5.00 23.16 8.70
CA LYS A 320 6.27 23.87 8.88
C LYS A 320 7.43 23.05 8.33
N SER A 321 8.11 23.56 7.30
CA SER A 321 9.14 22.83 6.58
C SER A 321 10.07 23.71 5.77
N LYS A 322 11.25 23.16 5.47
CA LYS A 322 12.19 23.69 4.49
C LYS A 322 12.49 22.62 3.47
N SER A 323 12.40 22.96 2.20
CA SER A 323 12.61 22.03 1.09
C SER A 323 13.33 22.71 -0.07
N ASP A 324 14.32 22.02 -0.62
CA ASP A 324 14.93 22.37 -1.90
C ASP A 324 14.34 21.47 -2.98
N ILE A 325 13.56 22.06 -3.88
CA ILE A 325 12.83 21.36 -4.92
C ILE A 325 13.54 21.63 -6.24
N ASN A 326 14.16 20.59 -6.77
CA ASN A 326 14.93 20.66 -7.99
C ASN A 326 14.40 19.64 -9.00
N ASN A 327 14.01 20.09 -10.17
CA ASN A 327 13.76 19.26 -11.33
C ASN A 327 14.49 19.85 -12.55
N GLN A 328 14.26 19.33 -13.75
CA GLN A 328 14.94 19.79 -14.97
C GLN A 328 14.62 21.24 -15.35
N VAL A 329 13.57 21.84 -14.79
CA VAL A 329 13.01 23.14 -15.22
C VAL A 329 12.94 24.18 -14.10
N ILE A 330 12.84 23.73 -12.83
CA ILE A 330 12.76 24.63 -11.66
C ILE A 330 13.80 24.24 -10.60
N ASN A 331 14.30 25.27 -9.92
CA ASN A 331 15.17 25.15 -8.75
C ASN A 331 14.67 26.16 -7.71
N ILE A 332 13.98 25.68 -6.70
CA ILE A 332 13.28 26.50 -5.72
C ILE A 332 13.64 26.03 -4.30
N SER A 333 14.09 26.97 -3.47
CA SER A 333 14.14 26.78 -2.03
C SER A 333 12.86 27.33 -1.42
N LEU A 334 12.10 26.45 -0.78
CA LEU A 334 10.81 26.78 -0.18
C LEU A 334 10.91 26.69 1.34
N ASN A 335 10.41 27.73 2.03
CA ASN A 335 10.26 27.77 3.47
C ASN A 335 8.79 27.99 3.79
N GLN A 336 8.15 26.99 4.41
CA GLN A 336 6.81 27.09 4.96
C GLN A 336 6.89 27.39 6.46
N GLU A 337 6.36 28.56 6.87
CA GLU A 337 6.15 28.92 8.27
C GLU A 337 4.64 28.95 8.52
N THR A 338 4.15 28.06 9.35
CA THR A 338 2.73 27.91 9.65
C THR A 338 2.51 27.23 10.99
N ASP A 339 1.42 27.55 11.67
CA ASP A 339 0.92 26.85 12.84
C ASP A 339 -0.25 25.93 12.50
N TYR A 340 -0.51 25.72 11.20
CA TYR A 340 -1.53 24.77 10.74
C TYR A 340 -1.27 23.36 11.32
N PRO A 341 -2.30 22.65 11.77
CA PRO A 341 -3.73 22.93 11.64
C PRO A 341 -4.35 23.80 12.76
N TRP A 342 -3.54 24.37 13.65
CA TRP A 342 -4.04 25.13 14.81
C TRP A 342 -4.42 26.57 14.44
N ASN A 343 -3.47 27.31 13.88
CA ASN A 343 -3.64 28.66 13.33
C ASN A 343 -2.88 28.73 12.01
N GLY A 344 -3.54 28.44 10.95
CA GLY A 344 -2.96 28.36 9.61
C GLY A 344 -2.50 29.68 8.99
#